data_56983e7222a22ab0f71e1aa19fa2a8f5
#
_entry.id   56983e7222a22ab0f71e1aa19fa2a8f5
#
_cell.length_a   1.000
_cell.length_b   1.000
_cell.length_c   1.000
_cell.angle_alpha   90.00
_cell.angle_beta   90.00
_cell.angle_gamma   90.00
#
_symmetry.space_group_name_H-M   'P 1'
#
loop_
_entity.id
_entity.type
_entity.pdbx_description
1 polymer ?
#
loop_
_entity_poly.entity_id
_entity_poly.type
_entity_poly.pdbx_seq_one_letter_code
_entity_poly.pdbx_strand_id
1 'polypeptide(L)' 'MGVHLIQDSYCTVENFLSMPVFSDRLVRLVCRNFDIAVEGRNLSAKELSGGMLVLTGRICSVSYKRRGETEEE' A
#
# COMPACT_ATOMS: atom_id res chain seq x y z
N MET A 1 3.97 -10.63 -7.02
CA MET A 1 3.39 -9.58 -6.21
C MET A 1 4.22 -9.39 -4.97
N GLY A 2 4.48 -8.18 -4.61
CA GLY A 2 5.29 -7.98 -3.45
C GLY A 2 4.86 -6.80 -2.64
N VAL A 3 4.64 -7.04 -1.38
CA VAL A 3 4.53 -5.99 -0.39
C VAL A 3 5.63 -6.28 0.61
N HIS A 4 6.56 -5.34 0.72
CA HIS A 4 7.72 -5.53 1.57
C HIS A 4 7.75 -4.41 2.59
N LEU A 5 7.79 -4.78 3.84
CA LEU A 5 7.89 -3.84 4.93
C LEU A 5 9.24 -4.04 5.58
N ILE A 6 10.07 -3.01 5.52
CA ILE A 6 11.38 -3.04 6.13
C ILE A 6 11.35 -2.04 7.25
N GLN A 7 11.26 -2.52 8.46
CA GLN A 7 11.10 -1.70 9.66
C GLN A 7 9.79 -0.94 9.52
N ASP A 8 9.69 0.23 10.10
CA ASP A 8 8.49 1.02 10.05
C ASP A 8 8.66 2.30 9.26
N SER A 9 9.63 2.32 8.35
CA SER A 9 9.92 3.52 7.61
C SER A 9 9.83 3.35 6.09
N TYR A 10 9.47 2.18 5.62
CA TYR A 10 9.68 1.89 4.22
C TYR A 10 8.81 0.70 3.83
N CYS A 11 8.10 0.84 2.73
CA CYS A 11 7.24 -0.22 2.22
C CYS A 11 7.20 -0.11 0.71
N THR A 12 7.36 -1.21 0.00
CA THR A 12 7.26 -1.21 -1.45
C THR A 12 6.08 -2.05 -1.86
N VAL A 13 5.41 -1.60 -2.91
CA VAL A 13 4.28 -2.31 -3.48
C VAL A 13 4.49 -2.40 -4.97
N GLU A 14 4.39 -3.60 -5.49
CA GLU A 14 4.55 -3.85 -6.92
C GLU A 14 3.21 -4.10 -7.56
N ASN A 15 3.09 -3.70 -8.82
CA ASN A 15 1.92 -4.02 -9.62
C ASN A 15 0.62 -3.45 -9.06
N PHE A 16 0.70 -2.24 -8.50
CA PHE A 16 -0.51 -1.58 -8.08
C PHE A 16 -1.22 -0.99 -9.30
N LEU A 17 -2.54 -0.87 -9.24
CA LEU A 17 -3.34 -0.35 -10.32
C LEU A 17 -3.70 1.11 -10.11
N SER A 18 -4.07 1.48 -8.90
CA SER A 18 -4.43 2.86 -8.62
C SER A 18 -4.24 3.13 -7.14
N MET A 19 -4.29 4.42 -6.80
CA MET A 19 -4.10 4.88 -5.45
C MET A 19 -5.25 5.84 -5.13
N PRO A 20 -6.43 5.32 -4.78
CA PRO A 20 -7.59 6.17 -4.59
C PRO A 20 -7.52 7.09 -3.37
N VAL A 21 -6.72 6.73 -2.38
CA VAL A 21 -6.56 7.56 -1.20
C VAL A 21 -5.08 7.75 -0.94
N PHE A 22 -4.67 9.00 -0.81
CA PHE A 22 -3.30 9.30 -0.43
C PHE A 22 -3.30 10.51 0.48
N SER A 23 -2.82 10.31 1.68
CA SER A 23 -2.57 11.40 2.60
C SER A 23 -1.32 11.05 3.38
N ASP A 24 -0.90 11.97 4.26
CA ASP A 24 0.28 11.69 5.05
C ASP A 24 0.02 10.70 6.16
N ARG A 25 -1.21 10.24 6.33
CA ARG A 25 -1.56 9.29 7.38
C ARG A 25 -2.17 8.01 6.85
N LEU A 26 -2.70 8.03 5.64
CA LEU A 26 -3.37 6.87 5.09
C LEU A 26 -3.13 6.83 3.59
N VAL A 27 -2.72 5.69 3.12
CA VAL A 27 -2.57 5.44 1.70
C VAL A 27 -3.33 4.17 1.37
N ARG A 28 -4.21 4.26 0.40
CA ARG A 28 -4.94 3.10 -0.07
C ARG A 28 -4.56 2.82 -1.51
N LEU A 29 -4.27 1.58 -1.78
CA LEU A 29 -3.86 1.13 -3.10
C LEU A 29 -4.78 0.03 -3.55
N VAL A 30 -5.13 0.09 -4.83
CA VAL A 30 -5.88 -0.99 -5.45
C VAL A 30 -4.92 -1.79 -6.30
N CYS A 31 -4.86 -3.07 -6.03
CA CYS A 31 -4.07 -4.00 -6.81
C CYS A 31 -4.99 -4.95 -7.53
N ARG A 32 -4.41 -5.89 -8.27
CA ARG A 32 -5.24 -6.70 -9.14
C ARG A 32 -6.25 -7.54 -8.37
N ASN A 33 -5.80 -8.21 -7.33
CA ASN A 33 -6.66 -9.14 -6.59
C ASN A 33 -6.95 -8.70 -5.19
N PHE A 34 -6.39 -7.59 -4.74
CA PHE A 34 -6.56 -7.19 -3.35
C PHE A 34 -6.33 -5.68 -3.25
N ASP A 35 -6.74 -5.14 -2.13
CA ASP A 35 -6.53 -3.75 -1.79
C ASP A 35 -5.62 -3.67 -0.59
N ILE A 36 -4.82 -2.62 -0.55
CA ILE A 36 -3.87 -2.41 0.53
C ILE A 36 -4.19 -1.09 1.20
N ALA A 37 -4.10 -1.08 2.52
CA ALA A 37 -4.21 0.16 3.29
C ALA A 37 -2.98 0.26 4.17
N VAL A 38 -2.30 1.39 4.07
CA VAL A 38 -1.12 1.67 4.86
C VAL A 38 -1.42 2.87 5.73
N GLU A 39 -1.25 2.72 7.02
CA GLU A 39 -1.50 3.80 7.97
C GLU A 39 -0.22 4.15 8.68
N GLY A 40 -0.04 5.44 8.92
CA GLY A 40 1.16 5.89 9.57
C GLY A 40 1.17 7.39 9.72
N ARG A 41 2.37 7.94 9.71
CA ARG A 41 2.57 9.38 9.83
C ARG A 41 3.65 9.83 8.87
N ASN A 42 3.45 11.02 8.33
CA ASN A 42 4.40 11.61 7.39
C ASN A 42 4.65 10.69 6.22
N LEU A 43 3.60 10.04 5.74
CA LEU A 43 3.72 9.09 4.65
C LEU A 43 3.98 9.84 3.35
N SER A 44 4.82 9.28 2.53
CA SER A 44 5.19 9.84 1.25
C SER A 44 5.26 8.70 0.27
N ALA A 45 4.94 8.95 -0.97
CA ALA A 45 4.91 7.92 -2.00
C ALA A 45 5.70 8.36 -3.19
N LYS A 46 6.42 7.44 -3.78
CA LYS A 46 7.17 7.69 -4.99
C LYS A 46 6.95 6.51 -5.92
N GLU A 47 6.51 6.81 -7.11
CA GLU A 47 6.28 5.78 -8.10
C GLU A 47 7.54 5.60 -8.94
N LEU A 48 7.97 4.37 -9.07
CA LEU A 48 9.12 4.02 -9.89
C LEU A 48 8.60 3.35 -11.15
N SER A 49 9.46 3.24 -12.14
CA SER A 49 9.09 2.60 -13.39
C SER A 49 8.73 1.15 -13.12
N GLY A 50 7.88 0.59 -13.97
CA GLY A 50 7.46 -0.79 -13.82
C GLY A 50 6.33 -1.00 -12.85
N GLY A 51 5.63 0.04 -12.46
CA GLY A 51 4.46 -0.10 -11.59
C GLY A 51 4.80 -0.36 -10.14
N MET A 52 5.99 0.05 -9.71
CA MET A 52 6.40 -0.10 -8.33
C MET A 52 6.20 1.21 -7.59
N LEU A 53 5.68 1.11 -6.39
CA LEU A 53 5.46 2.26 -5.53
C LEU A 53 6.26 2.08 -4.25
N VAL A 54 6.95 3.13 -3.84
CA VAL A 54 7.71 3.12 -2.60
C VAL A 54 7.04 4.10 -1.66
N LEU A 55 6.65 3.61 -0.50
CA LEU A 55 6.07 4.41 0.56
C LEU A 55 7.10 4.56 1.66
N THR A 56 7.28 5.79 2.11
CA THR A 56 8.22 6.07 3.18
C THR A 56 7.52 6.85 4.26
N GLY A 57 8.14 6.94 5.41
CA GLY A 57 7.59 7.62 6.57
C GLY A 57 7.49 6.65 7.72
N ARG A 58 6.73 7.04 8.74
CA ARG A 58 6.52 6.16 9.88
C ARG A 58 5.29 5.32 9.58
N ILE A 59 5.51 4.05 9.29
CA ILE A 59 4.44 3.15 8.94
C ILE A 59 4.00 2.41 10.20
N CYS A 60 2.74 2.60 10.58
CA CYS A 60 2.20 2.01 11.78
C CYS A 60 1.51 0.69 11.50
N SER A 61 0.84 0.56 10.37
CA SER A 61 0.20 -0.69 10.04
C SER A 61 0.05 -0.80 8.53
N VAL A 62 0.08 -2.03 8.07
CA VAL A 62 -0.19 -2.36 6.68
C VAL A 62 -1.19 -3.50 6.70
N SER A 63 -2.30 -3.31 6.01
CA SER A 63 -3.29 -4.36 5.92
C SER A 63 -3.75 -4.49 4.50
N TYR A 64 -4.24 -5.66 4.14
CA TYR A 64 -4.79 -5.81 2.83
C TYR A 64 -6.00 -6.73 2.89
N LYS A 65 -6.87 -6.54 1.92
CA LYS A 65 -8.10 -7.27 1.82
C LYS A 65 -8.19 -7.84 0.43
N ARG A 66 -8.40 -9.12 0.34
CA ARG A 66 -8.49 -9.78 -0.95
C ARG A 66 -9.85 -9.52 -1.55
N ARG A 67 -9.88 -9.03 -2.76
CA ARG A 67 -11.13 -8.86 -3.48
C ARG A 67 -11.51 -10.16 -4.13
N GLY A 68 -12.79 -10.32 -4.40
CA GLY A 68 -13.27 -11.53 -5.01
C GLY A 68 -13.57 -12.63 -4.03
N GLU A 69 -13.13 -12.50 -2.78
CA GLU A 69 -13.52 -13.38 -1.71
C GLU A 69 -14.54 -12.69 -0.86
N THR A 70 -15.53 -13.28 -0.56
CA THR A 70 -16.52 -12.55 0.13
C THR A 70 -16.30 -12.44 1.55
N GLU A 71 -16.46 -11.99 1.54
CA GLU A 71 -16.44 -11.85 2.50
C GLU A 71 -17.05 -12.08 3.38
N GLU A 72 -17.15 -12.43 3.24
CA GLU A 72 -17.75 -12.75 3.87
C GLU A 72 -17.70 -12.81 4.74
N GLU A 73 -17.46 -12.65 4.88
CA GLU A 73 -17.37 -12.78 5.64
C GLU A 73 -17.56 -12.54 6.13
#